data_f45b827fccc91a9056a3baa8e0de39dc
#
_entry.id   f45b827fccc91a9056a3baa8e0de39dc
#
_cell.length_a   1.000
_cell.length_b   1.000
_cell.length_c   1.000
_cell.angle_alpha   90.00
_cell.angle_beta   90.00
_cell.angle_gamma   90.00
#
_symmetry.space_group_name_H-M   'P 1'
#
loop_
_entity.id
_entity.type
_entity.pdbx_description
1 polymer ?
#
loop_
_entity_poly.entity_id
_entity_poly.type
_entity_poly.pdbx_seq_one_letter_code
_entity_poly.pdbx_strand_id
1 'polypeptide(L)'
;MNPRILFLPVVLTAAGTASARHIQTPPNIVVILADDLGFSDPGCFGGEIETPVLDRLAAEGLRLTQLYNSGRSCPSRACLLTGLYPHRVGIGEMVREHREAWPEAYRGYRQDNNLTIAEALRAAGYHTAMAGKWHMGKAYTPVDCGFDDFYGFLNGAMTYWNPERYVRLPKTAPQRDYARDEFYATDAITDYAIDFAAQARERNKRSSCMWRTTPRISRYKLPANASIITWRSI
;
A
#
# COMPACT_ATOMS: atom_id res chain seq x y z
N MET A 1 -71.06 -26.54 -19.63
CA MET A 1 -69.83 -27.31 -19.46
C MET A 1 -68.65 -26.39 -19.75
N ASN A 2 -67.95 -25.95 -18.69
CA ASN A 2 -66.81 -25.03 -18.78
C ASN A 2 -65.48 -25.82 -18.57
N PRO A 3 -64.54 -25.80 -19.48
CA PRO A 3 -63.27 -26.45 -19.28
C PRO A 3 -62.39 -25.53 -18.42
N ARG A 4 -62.01 -25.99 -17.23
CA ARG A 4 -60.99 -25.39 -16.37
C ARG A 4 -59.60 -25.69 -16.96
N ILE A 5 -58.97 -24.63 -17.47
CA ILE A 5 -57.53 -24.70 -17.84
C ILE A 5 -56.70 -24.58 -16.57
N LEU A 6 -55.99 -25.66 -16.27
CA LEU A 6 -55.06 -25.77 -15.14
C LEU A 6 -53.67 -25.23 -15.59
N PHE A 7 -53.31 -24.02 -15.14
CA PHE A 7 -51.93 -23.54 -15.32
C PHE A 7 -51.03 -24.14 -14.25
N LEU A 8 -50.12 -24.95 -14.69
CA LEU A 8 -49.02 -25.46 -13.85
C LEU A 8 -47.86 -24.46 -13.96
N PRO A 9 -47.36 -23.85 -12.86
CA PRO A 9 -46.17 -23.00 -12.95
C PRO A 9 -44.93 -23.90 -12.99
N VAL A 10 -44.23 -23.89 -14.12
CA VAL A 10 -42.88 -24.47 -14.22
C VAL A 10 -41.92 -23.49 -13.54
N VAL A 11 -41.54 -23.81 -12.30
CA VAL A 11 -40.45 -23.13 -11.60
C VAL A 11 -39.14 -23.69 -12.11
N LEU A 12 -38.50 -22.99 -13.03
CA LEU A 12 -37.11 -23.29 -13.44
C LEU A 12 -36.18 -22.77 -12.33
N THR A 13 -35.78 -23.65 -11.43
CA THR A 13 -34.67 -23.37 -10.51
C THR A 13 -33.37 -23.56 -11.28
N ALA A 14 -32.86 -22.49 -11.87
CA ALA A 14 -31.47 -22.42 -12.30
C ALA A 14 -30.56 -22.31 -11.05
N ALA A 15 -30.26 -23.46 -10.43
CA ALA A 15 -29.20 -23.54 -9.45
C ALA A 15 -27.85 -23.44 -10.18
N GLY A 16 -27.46 -22.22 -10.53
CA GLY A 16 -26.09 -21.91 -10.88
C GLY A 16 -25.25 -22.06 -9.64
N THR A 17 -24.60 -23.22 -9.48
CA THR A 17 -23.51 -23.37 -8.51
C THR A 17 -22.36 -22.52 -8.97
N ALA A 18 -22.34 -21.26 -8.53
CA ALA A 18 -21.13 -20.47 -8.52
C ALA A 18 -20.17 -21.21 -7.58
N SER A 19 -19.31 -22.05 -8.17
CA SER A 19 -18.20 -22.67 -7.45
C SER A 19 -17.28 -21.53 -7.03
N ALA A 20 -17.52 -20.99 -5.84
CA ALA A 20 -16.56 -20.13 -5.18
C ALA A 20 -15.29 -20.95 -5.03
N ARG A 21 -14.29 -20.71 -5.87
CA ARG A 21 -12.96 -21.25 -5.66
C ARG A 21 -12.54 -20.82 -4.26
N HIS A 22 -12.61 -21.74 -3.33
CA HIS A 22 -12.07 -21.57 -1.99
C HIS A 22 -10.57 -21.31 -2.18
N ILE A 23 -10.14 -20.07 -2.04
CA ILE A 23 -8.72 -19.75 -1.97
C ILE A 23 -8.25 -20.37 -0.66
N GLN A 24 -7.68 -21.57 -0.74
CA GLN A 24 -7.25 -22.35 0.44
C GLN A 24 -6.15 -21.64 1.25
N THR A 25 -5.47 -20.68 0.63
CA THR A 25 -4.44 -19.88 1.31
C THR A 25 -4.55 -18.40 0.91
N PRO A 26 -4.63 -17.47 1.88
CA PRO A 26 -4.66 -16.04 1.59
C PRO A 26 -3.41 -15.61 0.79
N PRO A 27 -3.50 -14.68 -0.18
CA PRO A 27 -2.36 -14.23 -0.98
C PRO A 27 -1.40 -13.37 -0.16
N ASN A 28 -0.15 -13.25 -0.61
CA ASN A 28 0.70 -12.14 -0.19
C ASN A 28 0.21 -10.86 -0.85
N ILE A 29 0.33 -9.74 -0.13
CA ILE A 29 -0.13 -8.42 -0.59
C ILE A 29 1.06 -7.47 -0.67
N VAL A 30 1.33 -6.92 -1.85
CA VAL A 30 2.36 -5.89 -2.03
C VAL A 30 1.71 -4.65 -2.61
N VAL A 31 1.83 -3.53 -1.90
CA VAL A 31 1.35 -2.22 -2.32
C VAL A 31 2.55 -1.36 -2.67
N ILE A 32 2.69 -0.97 -3.93
CA ILE A 32 3.75 -0.07 -4.38
C ILE A 32 3.15 1.30 -4.66
N LEU A 33 3.57 2.31 -3.89
CA LEU A 33 3.14 3.69 -4.04
C LEU A 33 4.30 4.51 -4.61
N ALA A 34 4.21 4.88 -5.89
CA ALA A 34 5.14 5.82 -6.50
C ALA A 34 4.79 7.25 -6.08
N ASP A 35 5.80 8.05 -5.71
CA ASP A 35 5.65 9.45 -5.31
C ASP A 35 6.02 10.35 -6.49
N ASP A 36 5.16 11.32 -6.76
CA ASP A 36 5.34 12.30 -7.85
C ASP A 36 5.54 11.66 -9.24
N LEU A 37 4.92 10.49 -9.48
CA LEU A 37 4.90 9.82 -10.78
C LEU A 37 3.67 10.26 -11.56
N GLY A 38 3.86 10.83 -12.74
CA GLY A 38 2.77 11.24 -13.63
C GLY A 38 2.02 10.06 -14.24
N PHE A 39 0.79 10.31 -14.69
CA PHE A 39 -0.05 9.27 -15.28
C PHE A 39 0.60 8.64 -16.53
N SER A 40 1.22 9.46 -17.36
CA SER A 40 1.83 9.06 -18.63
C SER A 40 3.33 8.72 -18.54
N ASP A 41 3.94 8.73 -17.34
CA ASP A 41 5.37 8.45 -17.23
C ASP A 41 5.73 6.98 -17.48
N PRO A 42 4.98 5.96 -16.97
CA PRO A 42 5.30 4.57 -17.27
C PRO A 42 4.97 4.17 -18.71
N GLY A 43 5.80 3.28 -19.30
CA GLY A 43 5.64 2.80 -20.66
C GLY A 43 4.28 2.20 -20.96
N CYS A 44 3.68 1.45 -20.01
CA CYS A 44 2.33 0.87 -20.17
C CYS A 44 1.19 1.91 -20.32
N PHE A 45 1.46 3.19 -20.13
CA PHE A 45 0.55 4.31 -20.37
C PHE A 45 1.04 5.24 -21.46
N GLY A 46 2.03 4.82 -22.25
CA GLY A 46 2.58 5.58 -23.38
C GLY A 46 3.74 6.51 -23.01
N GLY A 47 4.33 6.35 -21.83
CA GLY A 47 5.48 7.15 -21.39
C GLY A 47 6.76 6.82 -22.13
N GLU A 48 7.68 7.78 -22.14
CA GLU A 48 9.01 7.64 -22.74
C GLU A 48 9.99 6.86 -21.86
N ILE A 49 9.65 6.69 -20.57
CA ILE A 49 10.49 6.00 -19.60
C ILE A 49 10.30 4.49 -19.77
N GLU A 50 11.39 3.77 -19.98
CA GLU A 50 11.39 2.32 -20.00
C GLU A 50 11.06 1.77 -18.61
N THR A 51 9.87 1.15 -18.47
CA THR A 51 9.40 0.56 -17.22
C THR A 51 9.01 -0.91 -17.39
N PRO A 52 9.95 -1.78 -17.83
CA PRO A 52 9.62 -3.12 -18.31
C PRO A 52 8.92 -4.01 -17.27
N VAL A 53 9.22 -3.82 -15.98
CA VAL A 53 8.55 -4.57 -14.90
C VAL A 53 7.12 -4.09 -14.70
N LEU A 54 6.88 -2.77 -14.71
CA LEU A 54 5.53 -2.22 -14.61
C LEU A 54 4.70 -2.55 -15.84
N ASP A 55 5.32 -2.50 -17.04
CA ASP A 55 4.66 -2.82 -18.31
C ASP A 55 4.19 -4.27 -18.32
N ARG A 56 5.04 -5.20 -17.84
CA ARG A 56 4.67 -6.61 -17.69
C ARG A 56 3.53 -6.78 -16.68
N LEU A 57 3.60 -6.14 -15.51
CA LEU A 57 2.51 -6.19 -14.53
C LEU A 57 1.20 -5.65 -15.08
N ALA A 58 1.27 -4.59 -15.89
CA ALA A 58 0.10 -4.03 -16.54
C ALA A 58 -0.48 -4.93 -17.63
N ALA A 59 0.37 -5.71 -18.31
CA ALA A 59 -0.05 -6.68 -19.34
C ALA A 59 -0.66 -7.95 -18.73
N GLU A 60 -0.13 -8.42 -17.60
CA GLU A 60 -0.56 -9.64 -16.90
C GLU A 60 -1.71 -9.39 -15.90
N GLY A 61 -1.96 -8.13 -15.53
CA GLY A 61 -2.91 -7.73 -14.50
C GLY A 61 -4.00 -6.78 -14.98
N LEU A 62 -4.58 -6.05 -14.03
CA LEU A 62 -5.61 -5.06 -14.31
C LEU A 62 -4.99 -3.65 -14.35
N ARG A 63 -5.18 -2.96 -15.47
CA ARG A 63 -4.76 -1.57 -15.66
C ARG A 63 -5.96 -0.63 -15.52
N LEU A 64 -5.97 0.18 -14.45
CA LEU A 64 -7.03 1.14 -14.17
C LEU A 64 -6.68 2.52 -14.74
N THR A 65 -7.52 3.06 -15.61
CA THR A 65 -7.33 4.37 -16.24
C THR A 65 -8.10 5.50 -15.56
N GLN A 66 -9.06 5.16 -14.70
CA GLN A 66 -9.95 6.09 -13.99
C GLN A 66 -9.80 5.94 -12.46
N LEU A 67 -8.58 5.72 -11.96
CA LEU A 67 -8.28 5.65 -10.54
C LEU A 67 -7.63 6.96 -10.09
N TYR A 68 -8.30 7.67 -9.21
CA TYR A 68 -7.84 8.98 -8.71
C TYR A 68 -7.42 8.91 -7.25
N ASN A 69 -6.49 9.77 -6.88
CA ASN A 69 -6.07 10.00 -5.51
C ASN A 69 -6.55 11.36 -5.00
N SER A 70 -6.12 11.78 -3.82
CA SER A 70 -6.51 13.08 -3.23
C SER A 70 -5.60 14.23 -3.67
N GLY A 71 -4.81 14.10 -4.72
CA GLY A 71 -3.95 15.13 -5.32
C GLY A 71 -2.77 15.60 -4.46
N ARG A 72 -2.64 15.14 -3.21
CA ARG A 72 -1.55 15.50 -2.28
C ARG A 72 -1.08 14.28 -1.49
N SER A 73 0.19 14.29 -1.07
CA SER A 73 0.86 13.17 -0.42
C SER A 73 0.15 12.67 0.85
N CYS A 74 -0.01 13.54 1.87
CA CYS A 74 -0.61 13.11 3.15
C CYS A 74 -2.06 12.65 3.00
N PRO A 75 -2.96 13.40 2.33
CA PRO A 75 -4.33 12.97 2.12
C PRO A 75 -4.44 11.66 1.36
N SER A 76 -3.65 11.48 0.28
CA SER A 76 -3.65 10.24 -0.50
C SER A 76 -3.19 9.02 0.32
N ARG A 77 -2.16 9.22 1.18
CA ARG A 77 -1.68 8.17 2.09
C ARG A 77 -2.72 7.82 3.15
N ALA A 78 -3.40 8.83 3.70
CA ALA A 78 -4.48 8.63 4.64
C ALA A 78 -5.60 7.77 4.02
N CYS A 79 -6.04 8.10 2.80
CA CYS A 79 -7.03 7.32 2.07
C CYS A 79 -6.57 5.88 1.82
N LEU A 80 -5.34 5.71 1.33
CA LEU A 80 -4.80 4.39 1.00
C LEU A 80 -4.69 3.49 2.23
N LEU A 81 -4.23 4.06 3.35
CA LEU A 81 -4.00 3.30 4.57
C LEU A 81 -5.29 2.95 5.33
N THR A 82 -6.36 3.76 5.19
CA THR A 82 -7.57 3.59 6.00
C THR A 82 -8.82 3.21 5.19
N GLY A 83 -8.79 3.37 3.86
CA GLY A 83 -9.97 3.24 3.02
C GLY A 83 -11.00 4.36 3.22
N LEU A 84 -10.67 5.41 3.95
CA LEU A 84 -11.56 6.53 4.27
C LEU A 84 -11.17 7.80 3.51
N TYR A 85 -12.12 8.73 3.33
CA TYR A 85 -11.79 10.07 2.85
C TYR A 85 -10.82 10.78 3.83
N PRO A 86 -9.85 11.56 3.32
CA PRO A 86 -8.77 12.12 4.14
C PRO A 86 -9.28 13.06 5.25
N HIS A 87 -10.39 13.75 5.01
CA HIS A 87 -11.07 14.59 6.01
C HIS A 87 -11.64 13.77 7.17
N ARG A 88 -12.12 12.55 6.91
CA ARG A 88 -12.57 11.60 7.93
C ARG A 88 -11.41 11.06 8.77
N VAL A 89 -10.24 10.97 8.17
CA VAL A 89 -9.01 10.55 8.87
C VAL A 89 -8.43 11.66 9.73
N GLY A 90 -8.80 12.92 9.48
CA GLY A 90 -8.18 14.08 10.13
C GLY A 90 -6.99 14.67 9.37
N ILE A 91 -6.75 14.17 8.15
CA ILE A 91 -5.61 14.55 7.29
C ILE A 91 -6.13 15.09 5.95
N GLY A 92 -7.04 16.05 6.00
CA GLY A 92 -7.65 16.65 4.81
C GLY A 92 -6.71 17.57 4.00
N GLU A 93 -5.53 17.89 4.52
CA GLU A 93 -4.50 18.67 3.83
C GLU A 93 -3.08 18.18 4.16
N MET A 94 -2.06 18.89 3.64
CA MET A 94 -0.66 18.60 3.91
C MET A 94 -0.34 18.79 5.39
N VAL A 95 0.16 17.75 6.03
CA VAL A 95 0.53 17.78 7.45
C VAL A 95 1.85 18.51 7.63
N ARG A 96 1.83 19.59 8.39
CA ARG A 96 3.01 20.34 8.80
C ARG A 96 3.24 20.25 10.31
N GLU A 97 2.15 20.34 11.09
CA GLU A 97 2.14 20.38 12.55
C GLU A 97 0.86 19.72 13.10
N HIS A 98 0.87 19.38 14.39
CA HIS A 98 -0.37 19.08 15.12
C HIS A 98 -1.18 20.34 15.30
N ARG A 99 -2.46 20.26 15.02
CA ARG A 99 -3.37 21.42 15.04
C ARG A 99 -4.63 21.08 15.82
N GLU A 100 -4.49 20.88 17.10
CA GLU A 100 -5.59 20.50 17.99
C GLU A 100 -6.76 21.49 17.94
N ALA A 101 -6.46 22.80 17.80
CA ALA A 101 -7.47 23.85 17.70
C ALA A 101 -8.19 23.91 16.34
N TRP A 102 -7.75 23.10 15.37
CA TRP A 102 -8.35 23.08 14.05
C TRP A 102 -9.53 22.11 14.00
N PRO A 103 -10.44 22.27 13.01
CA PRO A 103 -11.49 21.29 12.77
C PRO A 103 -10.89 19.88 12.63
N GLU A 104 -11.59 18.88 13.13
CA GLU A 104 -11.15 17.49 13.18
C GLU A 104 -10.59 16.99 11.84
N ALA A 105 -11.22 17.39 10.74
CA ALA A 105 -10.81 17.05 9.37
C ALA A 105 -9.37 17.49 9.00
N TYR A 106 -8.79 18.43 9.72
CA TYR A 106 -7.50 19.09 9.39
C TYR A 106 -6.48 19.10 10.53
N ARG A 107 -6.70 18.28 11.56
CA ARG A 107 -5.79 18.20 12.72
C ARG A 107 -4.41 17.68 12.38
N GLY A 108 -4.26 17.00 11.25
CA GLY A 108 -2.98 16.57 10.74
C GLY A 108 -2.48 15.25 11.33
N TYR A 109 -3.36 14.46 11.94
CA TYR A 109 -3.09 13.12 12.43
C TYR A 109 -4.34 12.24 12.35
N ARG A 110 -4.14 10.92 12.31
CA ARG A 110 -5.20 9.92 12.28
C ARG A 110 -6.03 9.97 13.56
N GLN A 111 -7.35 9.92 13.43
CA GLN A 111 -8.24 9.75 14.57
C GLN A 111 -8.18 8.30 15.08
N ASP A 112 -8.34 8.09 16.39
CA ASP A 112 -8.17 6.78 17.03
C ASP A 112 -9.16 5.70 16.55
N ASN A 113 -10.32 6.11 16.06
CA ASN A 113 -11.35 5.21 15.52
C ASN A 113 -11.13 4.79 14.06
N ASN A 114 -10.07 5.25 13.42
CA ASN A 114 -9.77 4.96 12.03
C ASN A 114 -8.78 3.77 11.93
N LEU A 115 -9.31 2.60 11.60
CA LEU A 115 -8.50 1.39 11.41
C LEU A 115 -7.64 1.52 10.14
N THR A 116 -6.38 1.10 10.22
CA THR A 116 -5.51 1.01 9.05
C THR A 116 -5.56 -0.37 8.41
N ILE A 117 -5.19 -0.45 7.14
CA ILE A 117 -5.02 -1.73 6.43
C ILE A 117 -3.99 -2.62 7.13
N ALA A 118 -2.94 -2.04 7.73
CA ALA A 118 -1.92 -2.79 8.45
C ALA A 118 -2.50 -3.40 9.74
N GLU A 119 -3.27 -2.65 10.52
CA GLU A 119 -3.97 -3.16 11.70
C GLU A 119 -4.93 -4.30 11.35
N ALA A 120 -5.72 -4.14 10.28
CA ALA A 120 -6.65 -5.15 9.81
C ALA A 120 -5.94 -6.44 9.34
N LEU A 121 -4.89 -6.30 8.55
CA LEU A 121 -4.13 -7.45 8.03
C LEU A 121 -3.33 -8.15 9.14
N ARG A 122 -2.77 -7.40 10.09
CA ARG A 122 -2.12 -7.98 11.27
C ARG A 122 -3.10 -8.81 12.10
N ALA A 123 -4.32 -8.31 12.31
CA ALA A 123 -5.39 -9.08 12.98
C ALA A 123 -5.77 -10.34 12.21
N ALA A 124 -5.65 -10.34 10.89
CA ALA A 124 -5.85 -11.51 10.03
C ALA A 124 -4.61 -12.44 9.95
N GLY A 125 -3.59 -12.22 10.77
CA GLY A 125 -2.40 -13.08 10.87
C GLY A 125 -1.27 -12.78 9.88
N TYR A 126 -1.37 -11.71 9.09
CA TYR A 126 -0.28 -11.28 8.23
C TYR A 126 0.90 -10.71 9.04
N HIS A 127 2.09 -10.85 8.51
CA HIS A 127 3.22 -10.01 8.88
C HIS A 127 3.15 -8.73 8.05
N THR A 128 3.02 -7.60 8.73
CA THR A 128 2.77 -6.31 8.09
C THR A 128 4.04 -5.47 8.11
N ALA A 129 4.50 -5.02 6.95
CA ALA A 129 5.73 -4.24 6.85
C ALA A 129 5.58 -3.04 5.92
N MET A 130 6.36 -2.00 6.18
CA MET A 130 6.40 -0.81 5.33
C MET A 130 7.85 -0.36 5.12
N ALA A 131 8.21 -0.08 3.86
CA ALA A 131 9.48 0.53 3.52
C ALA A 131 9.25 1.84 2.74
N GLY A 132 9.89 2.95 3.18
CA GLY A 132 9.82 4.26 2.52
C GLY A 132 9.19 5.37 3.35
N LYS A 133 8.45 6.27 2.69
CA LYS A 133 7.90 7.50 3.30
C LYS A 133 6.63 7.22 4.09
N TRP A 134 6.57 7.69 5.33
CA TRP A 134 5.36 7.69 6.15
C TRP A 134 4.43 8.86 5.84
N HIS A 135 4.80 10.05 6.22
CA HIS A 135 4.10 11.32 5.97
C HIS A 135 2.62 11.36 6.40
N MET A 136 2.31 10.73 7.55
CA MET A 136 0.97 10.69 8.15
C MET A 136 0.89 11.51 9.44
N GLY A 137 1.73 12.52 9.58
CA GLY A 137 1.87 13.32 10.81
C GLY A 137 2.91 12.76 11.77
N LYS A 138 3.02 13.42 12.92
CA LYS A 138 4.03 13.10 13.95
C LYS A 138 3.46 12.37 15.17
N ALA A 139 2.12 12.28 15.28
CA ALA A 139 1.47 11.68 16.44
C ALA A 139 1.70 10.16 16.51
N TYR A 140 1.71 9.52 15.37
CA TYR A 140 1.82 8.06 15.27
C TYR A 140 2.91 7.68 14.28
N THR A 141 3.71 6.70 14.65
CA THR A 141 4.66 6.04 13.74
C THR A 141 3.98 4.92 12.97
N PRO A 142 4.59 4.36 11.92
CA PRO A 142 4.06 3.19 11.23
C PRO A 142 3.76 2.01 12.16
N VAL A 143 4.60 1.75 13.16
CA VAL A 143 4.39 0.63 14.09
C VAL A 143 3.21 0.87 15.04
N ASP A 144 2.93 2.12 15.39
CA ASP A 144 1.72 2.49 16.14
C ASP A 144 0.45 2.31 15.31
N CYS A 145 0.60 2.27 13.98
CA CYS A 145 -0.48 2.10 13.01
C CYS A 145 -0.53 0.68 12.42
N GLY A 146 0.00 -0.32 13.11
CA GLY A 146 -0.19 -1.73 12.81
C GLY A 146 0.88 -2.38 11.94
N PHE A 147 1.93 -1.68 11.54
CA PHE A 147 3.06 -2.32 10.89
C PHE A 147 3.98 -2.98 11.93
N ASP A 148 4.33 -4.25 11.70
CA ASP A 148 5.29 -4.99 12.52
C ASP A 148 6.71 -4.48 12.28
N ASP A 149 7.02 -4.11 11.04
CA ASP A 149 8.33 -3.62 10.62
C ASP A 149 8.25 -2.38 9.75
N PHE A 150 9.16 -1.45 9.96
CA PHE A 150 9.30 -0.23 9.16
C PHE A 150 10.76 0.12 8.92
N TYR A 151 11.08 0.54 7.70
CA TYR A 151 12.30 1.26 7.38
C TYR A 151 12.01 2.41 6.43
N GLY A 152 12.50 3.61 6.76
CA GLY A 152 12.30 4.77 5.90
C GLY A 152 12.37 6.08 6.65
N PHE A 153 11.60 7.07 6.18
CA PHE A 153 11.54 8.39 6.78
C PHE A 153 10.11 8.81 7.11
N LEU A 154 9.96 9.55 8.23
CA LEU A 154 8.64 9.89 8.76
C LEU A 154 8.07 11.18 8.15
N ASN A 155 8.92 12.06 7.65
CA ASN A 155 8.55 13.37 7.10
C ASN A 155 8.08 13.33 5.64
N GLY A 156 7.70 14.50 5.10
CA GLY A 156 7.21 14.66 3.73
C GLY A 156 8.27 14.51 2.65
N ALA A 157 9.51 14.91 2.95
CA ALA A 157 10.66 14.82 2.05
C ALA A 157 11.93 14.53 2.85
N MET A 158 12.89 13.89 2.19
CA MET A 158 14.19 13.57 2.78
C MET A 158 15.27 13.52 1.69
N THR A 159 16.52 13.79 2.06
CA THR A 159 17.67 13.60 1.16
C THR A 159 17.87 12.11 0.88
N TYR A 160 18.25 11.80 -0.37
CA TYR A 160 18.47 10.40 -0.81
C TYR A 160 19.84 9.83 -0.45
N TRP A 161 20.75 10.67 0.08
CA TRP A 161 22.18 10.38 0.21
C TRP A 161 22.68 10.38 1.65
N ASN A 162 21.78 10.43 2.63
CA ASN A 162 22.19 10.44 4.04
C ASN A 162 21.45 9.36 4.83
N PRO A 163 22.12 8.22 5.17
CA PRO A 163 21.51 7.10 5.89
C PRO A 163 20.99 7.48 7.28
N GLU A 164 21.61 8.45 7.96
CA GLU A 164 21.24 8.87 9.32
C GLU A 164 19.83 9.51 9.40
N ARG A 165 19.27 9.88 8.24
CA ARG A 165 17.92 10.46 8.15
C ARG A 165 16.81 9.42 8.02
N TYR A 166 17.19 8.15 7.94
CA TYR A 166 16.27 7.02 7.83
C TYR A 166 16.22 6.27 9.14
N VAL A 167 15.05 5.77 9.47
CA VAL A 167 14.81 5.08 10.74
C VAL A 167 14.31 3.66 10.51
N ARG A 168 14.79 2.73 11.35
CA ARG A 168 14.30 1.37 11.47
C ARG A 168 13.41 1.27 12.71
N LEU A 169 12.18 0.77 12.55
CA LEU A 169 11.26 0.51 13.65
C LEU A 169 10.75 -0.94 13.60
N PRO A 170 10.52 -1.56 14.77
CA PRO A 170 10.86 -1.05 16.11
C PRO A 170 12.37 -0.85 16.27
N LYS A 171 12.79 0.06 17.13
CA LYS A 171 14.22 0.39 17.33
C LYS A 171 15.06 -0.79 17.83
N THR A 172 14.43 -1.82 18.36
CA THR A 172 15.08 -3.06 18.81
C THR A 172 15.40 -4.02 17.67
N ALA A 173 14.84 -3.78 16.48
CA ALA A 173 15.11 -4.61 15.32
C ALA A 173 16.48 -4.29 14.72
N PRO A 174 17.18 -5.29 14.16
CA PRO A 174 18.46 -5.07 13.54
C PRO A 174 18.35 -4.10 12.37
N GLN A 175 19.31 -3.19 12.27
CA GLN A 175 19.44 -2.23 11.19
C GLN A 175 20.66 -2.56 10.37
N ARG A 176 20.56 -2.44 9.05
CA ARG A 176 21.72 -2.51 8.16
C ARG A 176 22.60 -1.28 8.37
N ASP A 177 23.91 -1.49 8.35
CA ASP A 177 24.87 -0.41 8.31
C ASP A 177 25.12 0.00 6.86
N TYR A 178 25.07 1.29 6.57
CA TYR A 178 25.32 1.84 5.25
C TYR A 178 26.46 2.86 5.34
N ALA A 179 27.52 2.63 4.58
CA ALA A 179 28.53 3.65 4.36
C ALA A 179 27.89 4.88 3.69
N ARG A 180 28.25 6.06 4.16
CA ARG A 180 27.58 7.30 3.74
C ARG A 180 27.77 7.63 2.26
N ASP A 181 28.89 7.28 1.71
CA ASP A 181 29.28 7.46 0.30
C ASP A 181 28.66 6.42 -0.63
N GLU A 182 28.20 5.28 -0.10
CA GLU A 182 27.53 4.21 -0.86
C GLU A 182 26.00 4.26 -0.70
N PHE A 183 25.48 5.08 0.21
CA PHE A 183 24.05 5.11 0.51
C PHE A 183 23.25 5.79 -0.59
N TYR A 184 22.26 5.05 -1.10
CA TYR A 184 21.18 5.59 -1.92
C TYR A 184 19.84 5.07 -1.37
N ALA A 185 18.97 6.01 -1.03
CA ALA A 185 17.72 5.72 -0.31
C ALA A 185 16.80 4.73 -1.02
N THR A 186 16.71 4.82 -2.35
CA THR A 186 15.84 3.94 -3.13
C THR A 186 16.29 2.48 -3.04
N ASP A 187 17.60 2.25 -3.09
CA ASP A 187 18.15 0.91 -2.97
C ASP A 187 17.97 0.39 -1.55
N ALA A 188 18.29 1.18 -0.53
CA ALA A 188 18.11 0.82 0.87
C ALA A 188 16.64 0.49 1.21
N ILE A 189 15.69 1.30 0.75
CA ILE A 189 14.24 1.07 0.93
C ILE A 189 13.83 -0.24 0.25
N THR A 190 14.36 -0.51 -0.93
CA THR A 190 14.08 -1.73 -1.69
C THR A 190 14.63 -2.97 -0.99
N ASP A 191 15.86 -2.91 -0.51
CA ASP A 191 16.50 -3.99 0.22
C ASP A 191 15.71 -4.36 1.49
N TYR A 192 15.27 -3.35 2.25
CA TYR A 192 14.41 -3.60 3.41
C TYR A 192 13.05 -4.17 3.03
N ALA A 193 12.43 -3.76 1.93
CA ALA A 193 11.17 -4.35 1.48
C ALA A 193 11.33 -5.84 1.14
N ILE A 194 12.45 -6.20 0.51
CA ILE A 194 12.79 -7.60 0.20
C ILE A 194 13.05 -8.39 1.48
N ASP A 195 13.82 -7.84 2.42
CA ASP A 195 14.10 -8.47 3.70
C ASP A 195 12.80 -8.75 4.50
N PHE A 196 11.89 -7.78 4.55
CA PHE A 196 10.62 -7.95 5.25
C PHE A 196 9.77 -9.06 4.64
N ALA A 197 9.74 -9.14 3.31
CA ALA A 197 9.05 -10.23 2.62
C ALA A 197 9.69 -11.60 2.89
N ALA A 198 11.03 -11.66 2.94
CA ALA A 198 11.78 -12.87 3.28
C ALA A 198 11.51 -13.30 4.73
N GLN A 199 11.57 -12.38 5.68
CA GLN A 199 11.28 -12.63 7.10
C GLN A 199 9.86 -13.15 7.33
N ALA A 200 8.86 -12.61 6.62
CA ALA A 200 7.50 -13.11 6.69
C ALA A 200 7.42 -14.59 6.26
N ARG A 201 8.12 -14.93 5.17
CA ARG A 201 8.20 -16.32 4.67
C ARG A 201 8.87 -17.26 5.67
N GLU A 202 9.99 -16.85 6.28
CA GLU A 202 10.70 -17.64 7.29
C GLU A 202 9.84 -17.90 8.53
N ARG A 203 9.01 -16.93 8.91
CA ARG A 203 8.04 -17.06 10.01
C ARG A 203 6.77 -17.85 9.61
N ASN A 204 6.72 -18.38 8.39
CA ASN A 204 5.54 -19.03 7.80
C ASN A 204 4.27 -18.17 7.87
N LYS A 205 4.44 -16.84 7.73
CA LYS A 205 3.34 -15.87 7.69
C LYS A 205 3.16 -15.33 6.27
N ARG A 206 1.95 -14.94 5.93
CA ARG A 206 1.70 -14.14 4.73
C ARG A 206 2.26 -12.74 4.95
N SER A 207 2.89 -12.18 3.92
CA SER A 207 3.41 -10.83 3.98
C SER A 207 2.39 -9.83 3.44
N SER A 208 2.22 -8.73 4.16
CA SER A 208 1.69 -7.50 3.61
C SER A 208 2.80 -6.47 3.66
N CYS A 209 3.35 -6.13 2.52
CA CYS A 209 4.43 -5.17 2.41
C CYS A 209 3.95 -3.94 1.62
N MET A 210 4.00 -2.77 2.25
CA MET A 210 3.82 -1.50 1.57
C MET A 210 5.20 -0.94 1.24
N TRP A 211 5.45 -0.81 -0.05
CA TRP A 211 6.71 -0.31 -0.57
C TRP A 211 6.50 1.01 -1.31
N ARG A 212 7.33 1.99 -1.02
CA ARG A 212 7.37 3.23 -1.75
C ARG A 212 8.70 3.38 -2.47
N THR A 213 8.64 3.57 -3.78
CA THR A 213 9.82 3.94 -4.55
C THR A 213 9.74 5.41 -5.00
N THR A 214 10.87 6.04 -5.07
CA THR A 214 11.17 7.17 -5.95
C THR A 214 11.63 6.62 -7.31
N PRO A 215 11.70 7.36 -8.41
CA PRO A 215 11.54 6.89 -9.78
C PRO A 215 12.65 5.99 -10.38
N ARG A 216 13.11 4.96 -9.68
CA ARG A 216 13.95 3.88 -10.26
C ARG A 216 13.46 2.49 -9.83
N ILE A 217 12.40 1.99 -10.47
CA ILE A 217 11.81 0.65 -10.21
C ILE A 217 12.52 -0.46 -11.06
N SER A 218 13.67 -0.20 -11.67
CA SER A 218 14.16 -0.99 -12.81
C SER A 218 14.91 -2.31 -12.50
N ARG A 219 15.12 -2.74 -11.24
CA ARG A 219 16.05 -3.85 -10.99
C ARG A 219 15.56 -5.08 -10.21
N TYR A 220 14.34 -5.12 -9.70
CA TYR A 220 13.99 -6.18 -8.72
C TYR A 220 12.89 -7.13 -9.18
N LYS A 221 13.16 -8.45 -9.03
CA LYS A 221 12.18 -9.52 -9.23
C LYS A 221 11.30 -9.66 -7.99
N LEU A 222 10.02 -9.46 -8.14
CA LEU A 222 9.04 -9.76 -7.10
C LEU A 222 8.78 -11.27 -7.01
N PRO A 223 8.40 -11.79 -5.81
CA PRO A 223 8.01 -13.19 -5.66
C PRO A 223 6.85 -13.55 -6.60
N ALA A 224 6.87 -14.75 -7.16
CA ALA A 224 5.90 -15.21 -8.17
C ALA A 224 4.42 -15.21 -7.73
N ASN A 225 4.14 -15.10 -6.42
CA ASN A 225 2.79 -15.16 -5.84
C ASN A 225 2.37 -13.83 -5.18
N ALA A 226 2.98 -12.70 -5.51
CA ALA A 226 2.61 -11.41 -4.95
C ALA A 226 1.52 -10.73 -5.80
N SER A 227 0.40 -10.39 -5.18
CA SER A 227 -0.56 -9.46 -5.77
C SER A 227 -0.09 -8.03 -5.51
N ILE A 228 0.08 -7.26 -6.58
CA ILE A 228 0.55 -5.88 -6.50
C ILE A 228 -0.63 -4.94 -6.71
N ILE A 229 -0.84 -4.06 -5.75
CA ILE A 229 -1.73 -2.92 -5.89
C ILE A 229 -0.84 -1.70 -6.10
N THR A 230 -0.81 -1.17 -7.31
CA THR A 230 -0.11 0.09 -7.60
C THR A 230 -1.08 1.25 -7.48
N TRP A 231 -0.74 2.22 -6.65
CA TRP A 231 -1.48 3.45 -6.47
C TRP A 231 -0.62 4.65 -6.91
N ARG A 232 -1.24 5.62 -7.59
CA ARG A 232 -0.54 6.79 -8.12
C ARG A 232 -0.88 8.02 -7.30
N SER A 233 0.12 8.83 -7.00
CA SER A 233 -0.06 10.23 -6.62
C SER A 233 0.13 11.12 -7.85
N ILE A 234 -0.80 12.00 -8.09
CA ILE A 234 -0.65 13.16 -8.98
C ILE A 234 0.02 14.28 -8.18
#